data_cbfeca6d1e6c84afa81d97d93ab5bdc3
#
_entry.id   cbfeca6d1e6c84afa81d97d93ab5bdc3
#
_cell.length_a   1.000
_cell.length_b   1.000
_cell.length_c   1.000
_cell.angle_alpha   90.00
_cell.angle_beta   90.00
_cell.angle_gamma   90.00
#
_symmetry.space_group_name_H-M   'P 1'
#
loop_
_entity.id
_entity.type
_entity.pdbx_description
1 polymer ?
#
loop_
_entity_poly.entity_id
_entity_poly.type
_entity_poly.pdbx_seq_one_letter_code
_entity_poly.pdbx_strand_id
1 'polypeptide(L)'
;SKGIIPFGDDLNQVKSYILKSNLEISKWLIRPSILWISQTDIWLNIVILIGICSSFLLIAGLIPHIAIMSSWISYLSIAVVSEPFLNFQWDALLLETYFLSFFLVPWKLHHDRNSLANPPALSRWLLWLLAFKLMFESGVVKFTFYGVGGSNAWRDLTALNYHFWTQPIPSWISYYIDKLPTIFDKVALIFT
;
A
#
# COMPACT_ATOMS: atom_id res chain seq x y z
N SER A 1 10.20 17.33 -14.49
CA SER A 1 9.82 15.98 -14.94
C SER A 1 8.81 16.09 -16.06
N LYS A 2 8.97 15.30 -17.13
CA LYS A 2 8.04 15.24 -18.29
C LYS A 2 7.11 14.03 -18.15
N GLY A 3 6.79 13.62 -16.91
CA GLY A 3 5.85 12.53 -16.66
C GLY A 3 4.41 12.90 -16.97
N ILE A 4 3.51 11.91 -16.95
CA ILE A 4 2.06 12.10 -17.22
C ILE A 4 1.47 13.08 -16.20
N ILE A 5 1.86 12.96 -14.93
CA ILE A 5 1.53 13.89 -13.84
C ILE A 5 2.82 14.22 -13.10
N PRO A 6 3.44 15.38 -13.35
CA PRO A 6 4.63 15.79 -12.61
C PRO A 6 4.31 16.00 -11.13
N PHE A 7 5.07 15.38 -10.23
CA PHE A 7 4.84 15.49 -8.78
C PHE A 7 4.93 16.93 -8.26
N GLY A 8 5.73 17.78 -8.90
CA GLY A 8 5.80 19.20 -8.59
C GLY A 8 4.48 19.93 -8.81
N ASP A 9 3.72 19.54 -9.82
CA ASP A 9 2.41 20.15 -10.12
C ASP A 9 1.38 19.75 -9.06
N ASP A 10 1.37 18.49 -8.60
CA ASP A 10 0.53 18.04 -7.48
C ASP A 10 0.82 18.85 -6.21
N LEU A 11 2.09 18.97 -5.83
CA LEU A 11 2.48 19.75 -4.66
C LEU A 11 2.10 21.23 -4.79
N ASN A 12 2.25 21.83 -5.97
CA ASN A 12 1.84 23.22 -6.21
C ASN A 12 0.32 23.40 -6.16
N GLN A 13 -0.45 22.44 -6.64
CA GLN A 13 -1.92 22.43 -6.51
C GLN A 13 -2.34 22.41 -5.04
N VAL A 14 -1.75 21.53 -4.22
CA VAL A 14 -2.02 21.48 -2.78
C VAL A 14 -1.67 22.81 -2.11
N LYS A 15 -0.53 23.41 -2.45
CA LYS A 15 -0.14 24.73 -1.92
C LYS A 15 -1.16 25.82 -2.31
N SER A 16 -1.61 25.84 -3.55
CA SER A 16 -2.62 26.78 -4.04
C SER A 16 -3.99 26.59 -3.36
N TYR A 17 -4.35 25.33 -3.10
CA TYR A 17 -5.59 24.98 -2.38
C TYR A 17 -5.58 25.50 -0.94
N ILE A 18 -4.49 25.29 -0.20
CA ILE A 18 -4.32 25.80 1.17
C ILE A 18 -4.46 27.32 1.21
N LEU A 19 -3.82 28.02 0.28
CA LEU A 19 -3.87 29.48 0.19
C LEU A 19 -5.28 30.01 -0.11
N LYS A 20 -6.02 29.33 -1.01
CA LYS A 20 -7.38 29.75 -1.39
C LYS A 20 -8.43 29.47 -0.32
N SER A 21 -8.27 28.38 0.42
CA SER A 21 -9.26 27.93 1.41
C SER A 21 -9.05 28.55 2.80
N ASN A 22 -8.06 29.42 2.99
CA ASN A 22 -7.68 30.01 4.28
C ASN A 22 -7.52 28.96 5.41
N LEU A 23 -7.13 27.73 5.04
CA LEU A 23 -6.92 26.66 6.00
C LEU A 23 -5.57 26.86 6.70
N GLU A 24 -5.57 26.97 8.01
CA GLU A 24 -4.35 26.99 8.85
C GLU A 24 -3.75 25.58 9.02
N ILE A 25 -3.87 24.72 7.99
CA ILE A 25 -3.37 23.36 8.02
C ILE A 25 -1.99 23.32 7.36
N SER A 26 -1.05 22.68 8.04
CA SER A 26 0.30 22.50 7.50
C SER A 26 0.26 21.65 6.22
N LYS A 27 0.99 22.07 5.18
CA LYS A 27 1.18 21.30 3.95
C LYS A 27 1.67 19.88 4.19
N TRP A 28 2.45 19.67 5.27
CA TRP A 28 2.98 18.37 5.68
C TRP A 28 1.91 17.41 6.23
N LEU A 29 0.79 17.92 6.71
CA LEU A 29 -0.35 17.09 7.15
C LEU A 29 -1.22 16.66 5.97
N ILE A 30 -1.31 17.48 4.93
CA ILE A 30 -2.11 17.15 3.74
C ILE A 30 -1.36 16.18 2.82
N ARG A 31 -0.06 16.44 2.61
CA ARG A 31 0.84 15.59 1.83
C ARG A 31 2.14 15.36 2.62
N PRO A 32 2.23 14.30 3.43
CA PRO A 32 3.42 14.00 4.24
C PRO A 32 4.55 13.46 3.35
N SER A 33 5.28 14.37 2.71
CA SER A 33 6.34 14.01 1.75
C SER A 33 7.58 14.87 1.95
N ILE A 34 8.76 14.25 2.00
CA ILE A 34 10.05 14.98 2.01
C ILE A 34 10.35 15.66 0.67
N LEU A 35 9.55 15.40 -0.38
CA LEU A 35 9.67 16.09 -1.66
C LEU A 35 9.27 17.57 -1.59
N TRP A 36 8.68 18.03 -0.50
CA TRP A 36 8.50 19.45 -0.22
C TRP A 36 9.80 20.24 -0.04
N ILE A 37 10.91 19.56 0.28
CA ILE A 37 12.23 20.19 0.44
C ILE A 37 12.74 20.70 -0.91
N SER A 38 12.60 19.88 -1.95
CA SER A 38 12.96 20.26 -3.32
C SER A 38 12.10 19.50 -4.33
N GLN A 39 11.59 20.23 -5.32
CA GLN A 39 10.74 19.66 -6.38
C GLN A 39 11.54 19.33 -7.64
N THR A 40 12.82 18.99 -7.49
CA THR A 40 13.69 18.61 -8.60
C THR A 40 13.70 17.09 -8.82
N ASP A 41 13.90 16.67 -10.07
CA ASP A 41 14.03 15.25 -10.42
C ASP A 41 15.25 14.61 -9.73
N ILE A 42 16.29 15.38 -9.49
CA ILE A 42 17.49 14.91 -8.74
C ILE A 42 17.09 14.53 -7.32
N TRP A 43 16.29 15.38 -6.64
CA TRP A 43 15.84 15.10 -5.28
C TRP A 43 14.93 13.87 -5.22
N LEU A 44 14.04 13.71 -6.20
CA LEU A 44 13.20 12.50 -6.31
C LEU A 44 14.09 11.24 -6.44
N ASN A 45 15.08 11.26 -7.31
CA ASN A 45 16.01 10.15 -7.47
C ASN A 45 16.82 9.85 -6.20
N ILE A 46 17.23 10.88 -5.45
CA ILE A 46 17.89 10.71 -4.15
C ILE A 46 16.96 10.00 -3.16
N VAL A 47 15.69 10.40 -3.07
CA VAL A 47 14.69 9.76 -2.18
C VAL A 47 14.50 8.30 -2.56
N ILE A 48 14.40 7.98 -3.85
CA ILE A 48 14.30 6.61 -4.35
C ILE A 48 15.55 5.79 -3.96
N LEU A 49 16.74 6.34 -4.19
CA LEU A 49 17.99 5.67 -3.85
C LEU A 49 18.13 5.43 -2.35
N ILE A 50 17.73 6.38 -1.50
CA ILE A 50 17.70 6.18 -0.04
C ILE A 50 16.79 5.00 0.31
N GLY A 51 15.59 4.91 -0.27
CA GLY A 51 14.67 3.80 -0.05
C GLY A 51 15.26 2.46 -0.46
N ILE A 52 15.87 2.38 -1.64
CA ILE A 52 16.53 1.17 -2.14
C ILE A 52 17.71 0.76 -1.24
N CYS A 53 18.62 1.67 -0.93
CA CYS A 53 19.77 1.39 -0.07
C CYS A 53 19.33 0.93 1.32
N SER A 54 18.32 1.57 1.89
CA SER A 54 17.74 1.18 3.18
C SER A 54 17.13 -0.22 3.16
N SER A 55 16.47 -0.60 2.06
CA SER A 55 15.94 -1.95 1.89
C SER A 55 17.06 -3.00 1.83
N PHE A 56 18.17 -2.71 1.17
CA PHE A 56 19.34 -3.59 1.17
C PHE A 56 19.99 -3.71 2.56
N LEU A 57 20.07 -2.61 3.32
CA LEU A 57 20.55 -2.63 4.70
C LEU A 57 19.65 -3.50 5.59
N LEU A 58 18.34 -3.45 5.37
CA LEU A 58 17.37 -4.31 6.07
C LEU A 58 17.58 -5.80 5.75
N ILE A 59 17.77 -6.14 4.48
CA ILE A 59 18.06 -7.50 4.05
C ILE A 59 19.37 -7.99 4.68
N ALA A 60 20.37 -7.13 4.78
CA ALA A 60 21.64 -7.45 5.43
C ALA A 60 21.56 -7.52 6.97
N GLY A 61 20.44 -7.07 7.57
CA GLY A 61 20.27 -7.01 9.03
C GLY A 61 21.09 -5.91 9.71
N LEU A 62 21.47 -4.86 8.95
CA LEU A 62 22.25 -3.75 9.44
C LEU A 62 21.36 -2.57 9.82
N ILE A 63 21.65 -1.94 10.96
CA ILE A 63 20.96 -0.75 11.47
C ILE A 63 19.43 -0.76 11.24
N PRO A 64 18.72 -1.83 11.65
CA PRO A 64 17.38 -2.12 11.16
C PRO A 64 16.36 -1.01 11.45
N HIS A 65 16.42 -0.32 12.59
CA HIS A 65 15.51 0.78 12.90
C HIS A 65 15.64 1.95 11.94
N ILE A 66 16.89 2.36 11.65
CA ILE A 66 17.16 3.46 10.70
C ILE A 66 16.74 3.03 9.29
N ALA A 67 17.03 1.79 8.92
CA ALA A 67 16.67 1.25 7.62
C ALA A 67 15.15 1.18 7.43
N ILE A 68 14.38 0.73 8.44
CA ILE A 68 12.91 0.72 8.39
C ILE A 68 12.36 2.14 8.25
N MET A 69 12.80 3.08 9.10
CA MET A 69 12.30 4.44 9.09
C MET A 69 12.63 5.17 7.79
N SER A 70 13.85 5.04 7.27
CA SER A 70 14.22 5.69 6.01
C SER A 70 13.49 5.08 4.81
N SER A 71 13.31 3.75 4.76
CA SER A 71 12.48 3.10 3.73
C SER A 71 11.03 3.56 3.80
N TRP A 72 10.46 3.61 5.01
CA TRP A 72 9.09 4.06 5.24
C TRP A 72 8.87 5.51 4.80
N ILE A 73 9.75 6.42 5.23
CA ILE A 73 9.67 7.85 4.87
C ILE A 73 9.83 8.03 3.36
N SER A 74 10.77 7.31 2.73
CA SER A 74 10.99 7.37 1.28
C SER A 74 9.76 6.88 0.52
N TYR A 75 9.22 5.72 0.89
CA TYR A 75 8.05 5.16 0.23
C TYR A 75 6.79 6.01 0.44
N LEU A 76 6.52 6.46 1.67
CA LEU A 76 5.42 7.38 1.98
C LEU A 76 5.51 8.65 1.13
N SER A 77 6.72 9.22 1.03
CA SER A 77 6.94 10.46 0.27
C SER A 77 6.64 10.32 -1.21
N ILE A 78 6.90 9.15 -1.79
CA ILE A 78 6.61 8.85 -3.19
C ILE A 78 5.12 8.50 -3.36
N ALA A 79 4.57 7.65 -2.49
CA ALA A 79 3.20 7.19 -2.59
C ALA A 79 2.18 8.34 -2.60
N VAL A 80 2.34 9.31 -1.69
CA VAL A 80 1.39 10.43 -1.56
C VAL A 80 1.41 11.43 -2.72
N VAL A 81 2.46 11.46 -3.54
CA VAL A 81 2.55 12.35 -4.72
C VAL A 81 2.37 11.61 -6.05
N SER A 82 2.24 10.30 -6.00
CA SER A 82 2.13 9.44 -7.19
C SER A 82 0.71 8.98 -7.47
N GLU A 83 -0.30 9.64 -6.91
CA GLU A 83 -1.69 9.39 -7.30
C GLU A 83 -1.90 9.73 -8.79
N PRO A 84 -2.62 8.89 -9.54
CA PRO A 84 -3.38 7.68 -9.14
C PRO A 84 -2.59 6.36 -9.20
N PHE A 85 -1.26 6.38 -9.39
CA PHE A 85 -0.47 5.17 -9.67
C PHE A 85 -0.14 4.35 -8.41
N LEU A 86 0.01 5.00 -7.24
CA LEU A 86 0.33 4.37 -5.96
C LEU A 86 -0.74 4.72 -4.90
N ASN A 87 -1.98 4.34 -5.16
CA ASN A 87 -3.11 4.54 -4.24
C ASN A 87 -3.95 3.27 -4.15
N PHE A 88 -3.28 2.13 -4.05
CA PHE A 88 -3.92 0.84 -3.93
C PHE A 88 -3.87 0.33 -2.48
N GLN A 89 -4.69 -0.66 -2.19
CA GLN A 89 -4.77 -1.28 -0.86
C GLN A 89 -3.42 -1.83 -0.39
N TRP A 90 -2.62 -2.39 -1.30
CA TRP A 90 -1.30 -2.92 -0.98
C TRP A 90 -0.27 -1.85 -0.63
N ASP A 91 -0.39 -0.64 -1.20
CA ASP A 91 0.49 0.48 -0.85
C ASP A 91 0.23 0.94 0.58
N ALA A 92 -1.04 1.08 0.96
CA ALA A 92 -1.44 1.39 2.34
C ALA A 92 -1.00 0.27 3.31
N LEU A 93 -1.25 -0.99 2.94
CA LEU A 93 -0.85 -2.15 3.74
C LEU A 93 0.67 -2.20 3.93
N LEU A 94 1.44 -1.91 2.89
CA LEU A 94 2.90 -1.87 2.96
C LEU A 94 3.37 -0.78 3.94
N LEU A 95 2.80 0.42 3.86
CA LEU A 95 3.13 1.52 4.78
C LEU A 95 2.77 1.19 6.23
N GLU A 96 1.60 0.63 6.50
CA GLU A 96 1.19 0.18 7.83
C GLU A 96 2.12 -0.92 8.35
N THR A 97 2.47 -1.89 7.51
CA THR A 97 3.39 -2.98 7.87
C THR A 97 4.79 -2.47 8.19
N TYR A 98 5.33 -1.54 7.40
CA TYR A 98 6.62 -0.90 7.68
C TYR A 98 6.60 -0.19 9.03
N PHE A 99 5.58 0.60 9.30
CA PHE A 99 5.43 1.33 10.56
C PHE A 99 5.38 0.37 11.76
N LEU A 100 4.60 -0.69 11.68
CA LEU A 100 4.49 -1.68 12.75
C LEU A 100 5.78 -2.51 12.90
N SER A 101 6.50 -2.76 11.81
CA SER A 101 7.77 -3.49 11.84
C SER A 101 8.85 -2.77 12.65
N PHE A 102 8.78 -1.44 12.73
CA PHE A 102 9.68 -0.66 13.56
C PHE A 102 9.66 -1.10 15.03
N PHE A 103 8.52 -1.52 15.55
CA PHE A 103 8.35 -1.97 16.93
C PHE A 103 8.68 -3.45 17.14
N LEU A 104 8.86 -4.21 16.06
CA LEU A 104 9.21 -5.63 16.16
C LEU A 104 10.70 -5.87 16.36
N VAL A 105 11.50 -4.98 15.82
CA VAL A 105 12.96 -5.17 15.74
C VAL A 105 13.63 -4.78 17.05
N PRO A 106 14.58 -5.56 17.57
CA PRO A 106 15.34 -5.20 18.76
C PRO A 106 16.27 -4.02 18.47
N TRP A 107 16.46 -3.14 19.46
CA TRP A 107 17.36 -1.98 19.37
C TRP A 107 18.83 -2.40 19.35
N LYS A 108 19.30 -2.93 18.21
CA LYS A 108 20.68 -3.38 18.00
C LYS A 108 21.17 -2.86 16.63
N LEU A 109 22.46 -2.58 16.53
CA LEU A 109 23.06 -2.14 15.28
C LEU A 109 23.12 -3.27 14.22
N HIS A 110 23.19 -4.51 14.69
CA HIS A 110 23.20 -5.70 13.84
C HIS A 110 22.18 -6.69 14.38
N HIS A 111 21.30 -7.15 13.52
CA HIS A 111 20.34 -8.19 13.83
C HIS A 111 20.94 -9.55 13.49
N ASP A 112 21.23 -10.33 14.52
CA ASP A 112 21.63 -11.72 14.35
C ASP A 112 20.38 -12.55 13.96
N ARG A 113 20.39 -13.12 12.76
CA ARG A 113 19.31 -13.97 12.25
C ARG A 113 19.09 -15.22 13.08
N ASN A 114 20.10 -15.65 13.83
CA ASN A 114 20.03 -16.83 14.69
C ASN A 114 19.53 -16.48 16.09
N SER A 115 19.33 -15.20 16.42
CA SER A 115 18.78 -14.82 17.72
C SER A 115 17.29 -15.14 17.77
N LEU A 116 16.90 -16.06 18.62
CA LEU A 116 15.51 -16.44 18.90
C LEU A 116 14.80 -15.44 19.84
N ALA A 117 15.20 -14.16 19.82
CA ALA A 117 14.54 -13.15 20.64
C ALA A 117 13.08 -13.00 20.22
N ASN A 118 12.16 -13.29 21.13
CA ASN A 118 10.75 -13.07 20.87
C ASN A 118 10.46 -11.57 20.72
N PRO A 119 9.79 -11.15 19.66
CA PRO A 119 9.38 -9.75 19.52
C PRO A 119 8.37 -9.37 20.62
N PRO A 120 8.27 -8.08 20.97
CA PRO A 120 7.32 -7.61 21.97
C PRO A 120 5.89 -8.08 21.68
N ALA A 121 5.18 -8.53 22.73
CA ALA A 121 3.82 -9.05 22.58
C ALA A 121 2.88 -8.04 21.90
N LEU A 122 2.96 -6.78 22.28
CA LEU A 122 2.14 -5.70 21.69
C LEU A 122 2.34 -5.59 20.19
N SER A 123 3.59 -5.61 19.71
CA SER A 123 3.89 -5.50 18.28
C SER A 123 3.31 -6.68 17.48
N ARG A 124 3.36 -7.89 18.05
CA ARG A 124 2.74 -9.08 17.45
C ARG A 124 1.22 -8.93 17.36
N TRP A 125 0.59 -8.46 18.44
CA TRP A 125 -0.84 -8.20 18.46
C TRP A 125 -1.26 -7.15 17.43
N LEU A 126 -0.50 -6.07 17.28
CA LEU A 126 -0.77 -5.05 16.27
C LEU A 126 -0.68 -5.59 14.85
N LEU A 127 0.27 -6.48 14.55
CA LEU A 127 0.34 -7.13 13.23
C LEU A 127 -0.82 -8.11 13.02
N TRP A 128 -1.25 -8.84 14.03
CA TRP A 128 -2.44 -9.67 13.93
C TRP A 128 -3.70 -8.84 13.72
N LEU A 129 -3.80 -7.69 14.40
CA LEU A 129 -4.88 -6.73 14.18
C LEU A 129 -4.86 -6.19 12.75
N LEU A 130 -3.68 -5.90 12.19
CA LEU A 130 -3.55 -5.48 10.79
C LEU A 130 -4.01 -6.58 9.83
N ALA A 131 -3.61 -7.82 10.05
CA ALA A 131 -4.06 -8.95 9.25
C ALA A 131 -5.59 -9.16 9.37
N PHE A 132 -6.14 -9.06 10.58
CA PHE A 132 -7.58 -9.09 10.80
C PHE A 132 -8.29 -7.96 10.07
N LYS A 133 -7.80 -6.71 10.20
CA LYS A 133 -8.34 -5.53 9.50
C LYS A 133 -8.40 -5.78 7.99
N LEU A 134 -7.31 -6.27 7.40
CA LEU A 134 -7.24 -6.56 5.96
C LEU A 134 -8.31 -7.56 5.53
N MET A 135 -8.43 -8.67 6.24
CA MET A 135 -9.42 -9.72 5.93
C MET A 135 -10.84 -9.23 6.16
N PHE A 136 -11.07 -8.52 7.26
CA PHE A 136 -12.39 -7.97 7.60
C PHE A 136 -12.85 -6.92 6.58
N GLU A 137 -12.01 -5.94 6.26
CA GLU A 137 -12.33 -4.90 5.27
C GLU A 137 -12.57 -5.51 3.88
N SER A 138 -11.78 -6.49 3.48
CA SER A 138 -11.99 -7.24 2.23
C SER A 138 -13.37 -7.92 2.21
N GLY A 139 -13.79 -8.52 3.32
CA GLY A 139 -15.13 -9.09 3.45
C GLY A 139 -16.24 -8.03 3.41
N VAL A 140 -16.08 -6.95 4.18
CA VAL A 140 -17.08 -5.86 4.24
C VAL A 140 -17.29 -5.25 2.85
N VAL A 141 -16.22 -4.97 2.10
CA VAL A 141 -16.34 -4.41 0.74
C VAL A 141 -17.16 -5.32 -0.17
N LYS A 142 -16.98 -6.64 -0.10
CA LYS A 142 -17.77 -7.60 -0.89
C LYS A 142 -19.27 -7.51 -0.60
N PHE A 143 -19.65 -7.23 0.65
CA PHE A 143 -21.07 -7.11 1.04
C PHE A 143 -21.66 -5.72 0.83
N THR A 144 -20.85 -4.66 0.87
CA THR A 144 -21.33 -3.27 0.84
C THR A 144 -21.12 -2.60 -0.52
N PHE A 145 -20.31 -3.15 -1.41
CA PHE A 145 -20.07 -2.57 -2.71
C PHE A 145 -21.26 -2.78 -3.64
N TYR A 146 -21.86 -1.68 -4.06
CA TYR A 146 -22.92 -1.67 -5.07
C TYR A 146 -22.36 -1.16 -6.40
N GLY A 147 -22.51 -1.96 -7.45
CA GLY A 147 -22.16 -1.58 -8.80
C GLY A 147 -23.19 -0.63 -9.44
N VAL A 148 -22.95 -0.28 -10.69
CA VAL A 148 -23.89 0.52 -11.50
C VAL A 148 -25.24 -0.19 -11.55
N GLY A 149 -26.31 0.52 -11.16
CA GLY A 149 -27.66 -0.06 -11.10
C GLY A 149 -28.05 -0.68 -9.76
N GLY A 150 -27.21 -0.55 -8.71
CA GLY A 150 -27.53 -1.01 -7.35
C GLY A 150 -27.40 -2.52 -7.13
N SER A 151 -26.87 -3.28 -8.09
CA SER A 151 -26.57 -4.71 -7.95
C SER A 151 -25.26 -4.93 -7.21
N ASN A 152 -25.17 -6.01 -6.43
CA ASN A 152 -23.95 -6.44 -5.80
C ASN A 152 -23.57 -7.84 -6.29
N ALA A 153 -22.63 -7.90 -7.21
CA ALA A 153 -22.20 -9.13 -7.87
C ALA A 153 -21.68 -10.21 -6.89
N TRP A 154 -21.14 -9.80 -5.72
CA TRP A 154 -20.71 -10.74 -4.68
C TRP A 154 -21.90 -11.38 -3.97
N ARG A 155 -22.90 -10.58 -3.59
CA ARG A 155 -24.14 -11.07 -2.96
C ARG A 155 -24.97 -11.91 -3.92
N ASP A 156 -24.97 -11.52 -5.19
CA ASP A 156 -25.72 -12.21 -6.25
C ASP A 156 -25.00 -13.46 -6.77
N LEU A 157 -23.81 -13.75 -6.24
CA LEU A 157 -22.91 -14.85 -6.63
C LEU A 157 -22.58 -14.85 -8.13
N THR A 158 -22.39 -13.67 -8.71
CA THR A 158 -22.06 -13.47 -10.13
C THR A 158 -20.70 -12.83 -10.35
N ALA A 159 -19.96 -12.48 -9.30
CA ALA A 159 -18.68 -11.75 -9.42
C ALA A 159 -17.64 -12.52 -10.24
N LEU A 160 -17.55 -13.85 -10.14
CA LEU A 160 -16.62 -14.65 -10.91
C LEU A 160 -16.99 -14.75 -12.40
N ASN A 161 -18.25 -14.55 -12.77
CA ASN A 161 -18.67 -14.54 -14.17
C ASN A 161 -17.95 -13.45 -15.00
N TYR A 162 -17.50 -12.40 -14.32
CA TYR A 162 -16.79 -11.27 -14.95
C TYR A 162 -15.31 -11.27 -14.66
N HIS A 163 -14.89 -11.88 -13.55
CA HIS A 163 -13.53 -11.84 -13.04
C HIS A 163 -12.52 -12.34 -14.06
N PHE A 164 -12.77 -13.50 -14.66
CA PHE A 164 -11.85 -14.14 -15.61
C PHE A 164 -11.68 -13.36 -16.91
N TRP A 165 -12.66 -12.54 -17.30
CA TRP A 165 -12.60 -11.71 -18.51
C TRP A 165 -11.93 -10.36 -18.27
N THR A 166 -12.07 -9.84 -17.06
CA THR A 166 -11.61 -8.49 -16.71
C THR A 166 -10.24 -8.47 -16.04
N GLN A 167 -9.63 -9.62 -15.84
CA GLN A 167 -8.28 -9.70 -15.28
C GLN A 167 -7.26 -8.99 -16.19
N PRO A 168 -6.42 -8.10 -15.62
CA PRO A 168 -5.39 -7.39 -16.41
C PRO A 168 -4.34 -8.34 -16.99
N ILE A 169 -4.09 -9.47 -16.34
CA ILE A 169 -3.14 -10.50 -16.77
C ILE A 169 -3.88 -11.83 -16.83
N PRO A 170 -4.44 -12.20 -17.99
CA PRO A 170 -5.13 -13.47 -18.15
C PRO A 170 -4.12 -14.64 -18.10
N SER A 171 -4.45 -15.68 -17.37
CA SER A 171 -3.72 -16.94 -17.40
C SER A 171 -4.40 -17.94 -18.35
N TRP A 172 -3.63 -18.89 -18.89
CA TRP A 172 -4.20 -19.95 -19.73
C TRP A 172 -5.21 -20.81 -18.96
N ILE A 173 -5.06 -20.94 -17.65
CA ILE A 173 -5.99 -21.66 -16.77
C ILE A 173 -7.34 -20.94 -16.69
N SER A 174 -7.34 -19.60 -16.61
CA SER A 174 -8.55 -18.78 -16.53
C SER A 174 -9.53 -19.07 -17.67
N TYR A 175 -9.00 -19.31 -18.88
CA TYR A 175 -9.80 -19.65 -20.04
C TYR A 175 -10.59 -20.97 -19.89
N TYR A 176 -9.97 -21.97 -19.25
CA TYR A 176 -10.65 -23.25 -19.02
C TYR A 176 -11.61 -23.19 -17.84
N ILE A 177 -11.26 -22.45 -16.79
CA ILE A 177 -12.13 -22.26 -15.62
C ILE A 177 -13.40 -21.52 -16.01
N ASP A 178 -13.29 -20.46 -16.82
CA ASP A 178 -14.42 -19.68 -17.33
C ASP A 178 -15.45 -20.54 -18.10
N LYS A 179 -15.01 -21.65 -18.68
CA LYS A 179 -15.90 -22.59 -19.39
C LYS A 179 -16.58 -23.63 -18.50
N LEU A 180 -16.26 -23.68 -17.23
CA LEU A 180 -16.95 -24.56 -16.30
C LEU A 180 -18.40 -24.10 -16.10
N PRO A 181 -19.31 -25.01 -15.73
CA PRO A 181 -20.68 -24.64 -15.38
C PRO A 181 -20.69 -23.59 -14.25
N THR A 182 -21.60 -22.61 -14.32
CA THR A 182 -21.72 -21.49 -13.38
C THR A 182 -21.89 -21.91 -11.91
N ILE A 183 -22.23 -23.16 -11.65
CA ILE A 183 -22.28 -23.70 -10.30
C ILE A 183 -20.90 -23.68 -9.62
N PHE A 184 -19.81 -23.91 -10.39
CA PHE A 184 -18.46 -23.86 -9.88
C PHE A 184 -18.07 -22.44 -9.43
N ASP A 185 -18.46 -21.42 -10.19
CA ASP A 185 -18.24 -20.02 -9.84
C ASP A 185 -18.98 -19.66 -8.55
N LYS A 186 -20.24 -20.07 -8.40
CA LYS A 186 -21.02 -19.84 -7.19
C LYS A 186 -20.41 -20.53 -5.97
N VAL A 187 -19.99 -21.79 -6.11
CA VAL A 187 -19.35 -22.52 -5.02
C VAL A 187 -18.02 -21.86 -4.66
N ALA A 188 -17.20 -21.50 -5.63
CA ALA A 188 -15.92 -20.80 -5.38
C ALA A 188 -16.12 -19.46 -4.65
N LEU A 189 -17.16 -18.69 -5.02
CA LEU A 189 -17.50 -17.44 -4.35
C LEU A 189 -17.90 -17.60 -2.87
N ILE A 190 -18.55 -18.70 -2.51
CA ILE A 190 -18.91 -18.99 -1.12
C ILE A 190 -17.66 -19.23 -0.26
N PHE A 191 -16.59 -19.75 -0.85
CA PHE A 191 -15.33 -20.04 -0.15
C PHE A 191 -14.30 -18.89 -0.23
N THR A 192 -14.63 -17.77 -0.88
CA THR A 192 -13.76 -16.58 -1.00
C THR A 192 -14.17 -15.49 -0.02
#